data_ed2de4a00fb0e545031b3747f582e692
#
_entry.id   ed2de4a00fb0e545031b3747f582e692
#
_cell.length_a   1.000
_cell.length_b   1.000
_cell.length_c   1.000
_cell.angle_alpha   90.00
_cell.angle_beta   90.00
_cell.angle_gamma   90.00
#
_symmetry.space_group_name_H-M   'P 1'
#
loop_
_entity.id
_entity.type
_entity.pdbx_description
1 polymer ?
#
loop_
_entity_poly.entity_id
_entity_poly.type
_entity_poly.pdbx_seq_one_letter_code
_entity_poly.pdbx_strand_id
1 'polypeptide(L)'
;MKKAALFALLLVFMYSCGSSNERGELVGVKSKRKWFAEKPYGMVSIKGGSFTMGKQDEDPLGAMNAPTRTVTVQPFYMDETEITNSEYKQFVYWVRDSIVRTKLAYQAEFASGDEEPDPAGKNKAEGIQLYAFASKDTVNESPYQKYMRENYYEIGEGIDSIKPLNWEEELFWNREDYPDTDYVEVMDSLYIKKDEALNGIRSFNTKLLEYRYFWFDNEEAARTGKNRKDFLKDEVLNVYPDTTVWIKDFNYSYNDPMHQEYFAHKAFEGYPVVGVSWNQARAFCHWRTKNKNSYQRKKKNLGLVPAFRLPTEAEWEYAARGGLDYAKYPWGGPSTTSDRGCFLANFKPVRGDYAADGALYTVEAVSYNPNGFGLYNMAGNVSEWTNTAYNQMSYYMGSTMNPNVENRENRRKIVRGGSWKDVAYFLEVGSRDWEYADTARSYIGFRTVQDYLGTKKQ
;
A
#
# COMPACT_ATOMS: atom_id res chain seq x y z
N MET A 1 27.05 70.16 -10.17
CA MET A 1 27.48 69.00 -9.33
C MET A 1 26.48 68.68 -8.18
N LYS A 2 25.94 69.66 -7.40
CA LYS A 2 24.98 69.35 -6.29
C LYS A 2 23.66 68.72 -6.77
N LYS A 3 23.13 69.08 -7.96
CA LYS A 3 21.88 68.46 -8.50
C LYS A 3 22.04 67.02 -8.98
N ALA A 4 23.22 66.66 -9.50
CA ALA A 4 23.52 65.29 -9.95
C ALA A 4 23.71 64.33 -8.76
N ALA A 5 24.28 64.80 -7.65
CA ALA A 5 24.42 64.03 -6.43
C ALA A 5 23.06 63.75 -5.74
N LEU A 6 22.12 64.70 -5.80
CA LEU A 6 20.77 64.55 -5.26
C LEU A 6 19.97 63.52 -6.09
N PHE A 7 20.15 63.49 -7.41
CA PHE A 7 19.49 62.54 -8.32
C PHE A 7 20.04 61.13 -8.14
N ALA A 8 21.36 60.98 -7.93
CA ALA A 8 21.99 59.71 -7.63
C ALA A 8 21.53 59.15 -6.27
N LEU A 9 21.35 60.03 -5.26
CA LEU A 9 20.83 59.64 -3.94
C LEU A 9 19.36 59.18 -4.02
N LEU A 10 18.54 59.84 -4.86
CA LEU A 10 17.14 59.43 -5.12
C LEU A 10 17.03 58.07 -5.84
N LEU A 11 17.94 57.79 -6.78
CA LEU A 11 18.00 56.50 -7.47
C LEU A 11 18.37 55.35 -6.52
N VAL A 12 19.25 55.57 -5.54
CA VAL A 12 19.61 54.56 -4.54
C VAL A 12 18.43 54.25 -3.61
N PHE A 13 17.58 55.24 -3.28
CA PHE A 13 16.36 55.01 -2.50
C PHE A 13 15.28 54.26 -3.25
N MET A 14 15.22 54.39 -4.58
CA MET A 14 14.25 53.64 -5.41
C MET A 14 14.61 52.18 -5.60
N TYR A 15 15.87 51.79 -5.42
CA TYR A 15 16.30 50.38 -5.45
C TYR A 15 16.15 49.64 -4.12
N SER A 16 15.77 50.32 -3.04
CA SER A 16 15.59 49.72 -1.73
C SER A 16 14.20 49.13 -1.46
N CYS A 17 13.28 49.20 -2.42
CA CYS A 17 12.03 48.44 -2.38
C CYS A 17 12.24 47.07 -2.97
N GLY A 18 13.02 46.23 -2.28
CA GLY A 18 12.96 44.81 -2.48
C GLY A 18 11.55 44.33 -2.15
N SER A 19 10.89 43.64 -3.09
CA SER A 19 9.60 42.97 -2.84
C SER A 19 9.78 41.99 -1.68
N SER A 20 9.50 42.44 -0.46
CA SER A 20 9.32 41.54 0.67
C SER A 20 8.09 40.70 0.39
N ASN A 21 8.28 39.46 -0.03
CA ASN A 21 7.23 38.47 0.05
C ASN A 21 6.96 38.18 1.53
N GLU A 22 6.27 39.12 2.18
CA GLU A 22 5.83 39.02 3.59
C GLU A 22 4.74 37.95 3.72
N ARG A 23 5.16 36.67 3.62
CA ARG A 23 4.29 35.54 3.93
C ARG A 23 4.67 34.88 5.25
N GLY A 24 5.03 35.68 6.25
CA GLY A 24 5.31 35.16 7.59
C GLY A 24 6.49 34.18 7.68
N GLU A 25 7.44 34.25 6.75
CA GLU A 25 8.68 33.46 6.82
C GLU A 25 9.55 33.96 7.95
N LEU A 26 10.09 33.08 8.76
CA LEU A 26 11.06 33.43 9.81
C LEU A 26 12.28 34.12 9.17
N VAL A 27 12.61 35.30 9.68
CA VAL A 27 13.77 36.09 9.23
C VAL A 27 15.03 35.23 9.40
N GLY A 28 15.80 35.04 8.32
CA GLY A 28 17.03 34.22 8.30
C GLY A 28 16.87 32.83 7.76
N VAL A 29 15.67 32.37 7.45
CA VAL A 29 15.46 31.10 6.77
C VAL A 29 15.59 31.31 5.26
N LYS A 30 16.54 30.61 4.63
CA LYS A 30 16.65 30.60 3.16
C LYS A 30 15.37 30.03 2.57
N SER A 31 14.76 30.72 1.60
CA SER A 31 13.59 30.20 0.90
C SER A 31 13.95 28.86 0.26
N LYS A 32 13.21 27.82 0.61
CA LYS A 32 13.36 26.48 0.00
C LYS A 32 12.85 26.56 -1.44
N ARG A 33 13.50 25.84 -2.35
CA ARG A 33 12.97 25.66 -3.70
C ARG A 33 11.56 25.08 -3.60
N LYS A 34 10.63 25.63 -4.39
CA LYS A 34 9.28 25.05 -4.49
C LYS A 34 9.41 23.60 -4.94
N TRP A 35 8.88 22.70 -4.12
CA TRP A 35 8.83 21.30 -4.42
C TRP A 35 7.38 20.89 -4.67
N PHE A 36 7.17 20.02 -5.65
CA PHE A 36 5.87 19.46 -5.97
C PHE A 36 6.02 17.95 -6.01
N ALA A 37 5.09 17.24 -5.40
CA ALA A 37 5.06 15.79 -5.46
C ALA A 37 4.78 15.32 -6.90
N GLU A 38 5.50 14.29 -7.34
CA GLU A 38 5.19 13.61 -8.60
C GLU A 38 3.86 12.86 -8.46
N LYS A 39 3.04 12.85 -9.52
CA LYS A 39 1.87 11.97 -9.59
C LYS A 39 2.35 10.51 -9.48
N PRO A 40 1.80 9.70 -8.55
CA PRO A 40 2.14 8.31 -8.47
C PRO A 40 1.74 7.56 -9.75
N TYR A 41 2.57 6.62 -10.17
CA TYR A 41 2.28 5.79 -11.33
C TYR A 41 1.07 4.88 -11.07
N GLY A 42 0.20 4.70 -12.07
CA GLY A 42 -1.01 3.88 -11.96
C GLY A 42 -2.12 4.47 -11.08
N MET A 43 -2.00 5.73 -10.66
CA MET A 43 -3.01 6.40 -9.84
C MET A 43 -3.71 7.54 -10.59
N VAL A 44 -4.97 7.75 -10.27
CA VAL A 44 -5.76 8.88 -10.74
C VAL A 44 -5.83 9.96 -9.66
N SER A 45 -5.78 11.22 -10.08
CA SER A 45 -5.98 12.36 -9.17
C SER A 45 -7.47 12.62 -9.00
N ILE A 46 -7.96 12.44 -7.78
CA ILE A 46 -9.33 12.74 -7.38
C ILE A 46 -9.37 14.13 -6.76
N LYS A 47 -10.13 15.03 -7.36
CA LYS A 47 -10.32 16.38 -6.80
C LYS A 47 -11.20 16.26 -5.56
N GLY A 48 -10.79 16.87 -4.46
CA GLY A 48 -11.61 16.95 -3.26
C GLY A 48 -12.92 17.70 -3.52
N GLY A 49 -13.92 17.42 -2.73
CA GLY A 49 -15.24 18.03 -2.85
C GLY A 49 -16.21 17.53 -1.80
N SER A 50 -17.39 18.15 -1.80
CA SER A 50 -18.52 17.72 -0.98
C SER A 50 -19.47 16.86 -1.81
N PHE A 51 -20.00 15.82 -1.21
CA PHE A 51 -20.96 14.94 -1.84
C PHE A 51 -21.93 14.37 -0.80
N THR A 52 -23.02 13.82 -1.26
CA THR A 52 -23.95 13.08 -0.40
C THR A 52 -23.53 11.62 -0.36
N MET A 53 -23.04 11.21 0.79
CA MET A 53 -22.62 9.84 1.12
C MET A 53 -23.83 9.05 1.64
N GLY A 54 -23.85 7.76 1.36
CA GLY A 54 -24.86 6.84 1.88
C GLY A 54 -25.87 6.36 0.83
N LYS A 55 -26.82 5.57 1.29
CA LYS A 55 -27.82 4.91 0.46
C LYS A 55 -29.14 5.68 0.51
N GLN A 56 -29.78 5.88 -0.64
CA GLN A 56 -30.90 6.81 -0.73
C GLN A 56 -32.25 6.23 -0.34
N ASP A 57 -32.76 5.28 -1.07
CA ASP A 57 -34.21 5.05 -1.05
C ASP A 57 -34.63 3.60 -0.85
N GLU A 58 -33.81 2.64 -1.21
CA GLU A 58 -34.15 1.24 -1.14
C GLU A 58 -33.19 0.50 -0.25
N ASP A 59 -33.56 0.25 0.98
CA ASP A 59 -32.89 -0.67 1.87
C ASP A 59 -33.74 -1.91 2.11
N PRO A 60 -33.81 -2.82 1.12
CA PRO A 60 -34.67 -4.01 1.20
C PRO A 60 -34.27 -4.96 2.33
N LEU A 61 -33.05 -4.81 2.87
CA LEU A 61 -32.59 -5.57 4.03
C LEU A 61 -32.92 -4.89 5.36
N GLY A 62 -33.41 -3.64 5.33
CA GLY A 62 -33.72 -2.87 6.54
C GLY A 62 -32.50 -2.61 7.44
N ALA A 63 -31.31 -2.63 6.87
CA ALA A 63 -30.06 -2.55 7.64
C ALA A 63 -29.83 -1.18 8.28
N MET A 64 -30.41 -0.11 7.73
CA MET A 64 -30.31 1.29 8.18
C MET A 64 -28.92 1.74 8.60
N ASN A 65 -27.89 1.14 8.00
CA ASN A 65 -26.48 1.32 8.38
C ASN A 65 -25.75 2.39 7.56
N ALA A 66 -26.40 2.96 6.54
CA ALA A 66 -25.85 3.96 5.64
C ALA A 66 -26.84 5.07 5.29
N PRO A 67 -27.42 5.80 6.27
CA PRO A 67 -28.31 6.93 5.95
C PRO A 67 -27.56 8.01 5.20
N THR A 68 -28.27 8.74 4.36
CA THR A 68 -27.68 9.81 3.55
C THR A 68 -27.18 10.97 4.41
N ARG A 69 -25.97 11.44 4.12
CA ARG A 69 -25.38 12.62 4.76
C ARG A 69 -24.41 13.33 3.82
N THR A 70 -24.31 14.64 3.92
CA THR A 70 -23.30 15.39 3.18
C THR A 70 -21.98 15.36 3.91
N VAL A 71 -20.92 14.99 3.18
CA VAL A 71 -19.53 14.94 3.67
C VAL A 71 -18.60 15.61 2.67
N THR A 72 -17.46 16.06 3.17
CA THR A 72 -16.41 16.66 2.35
C THR A 72 -15.14 15.83 2.43
N VAL A 73 -14.54 15.51 1.28
CA VAL A 73 -13.28 14.77 1.16
C VAL A 73 -12.20 15.68 0.62
N GLN A 74 -10.99 15.55 1.15
CA GLN A 74 -9.82 16.24 0.62
C GLN A 74 -9.37 15.61 -0.71
N PRO A 75 -8.61 16.32 -1.56
CA PRO A 75 -8.06 15.72 -2.77
C PRO A 75 -7.02 14.64 -2.43
N PHE A 76 -7.03 13.56 -3.22
CA PHE A 76 -6.14 12.41 -3.06
C PHE A 76 -5.84 11.75 -4.40
N TYR A 77 -4.86 10.87 -4.43
CA TYR A 77 -4.63 9.94 -5.52
C TYR A 77 -5.19 8.58 -5.15
N MET A 78 -5.77 7.87 -6.11
CA MET A 78 -6.29 6.50 -5.95
C MET A 78 -5.80 5.63 -7.10
N ASP A 79 -5.44 4.37 -6.82
CA ASP A 79 -5.11 3.40 -7.87
C ASP A 79 -6.29 3.27 -8.84
N GLU A 80 -6.01 3.30 -10.13
CA GLU A 80 -7.08 3.23 -11.15
C GLU A 80 -7.75 1.86 -11.21
N THR A 81 -7.05 0.82 -10.77
CA THR A 81 -7.57 -0.55 -10.66
C THR A 81 -7.44 -1.07 -9.23
N GLU A 82 -8.04 -2.22 -8.93
CA GLU A 82 -7.66 -3.03 -7.78
C GLU A 82 -6.18 -3.42 -7.90
N ILE A 83 -5.49 -3.62 -6.77
CA ILE A 83 -4.12 -4.16 -6.77
C ILE A 83 -4.13 -5.54 -7.39
N THR A 84 -3.31 -5.73 -8.42
CA THR A 84 -3.20 -6.97 -9.18
C THR A 84 -2.29 -7.99 -8.50
N ASN A 85 -2.42 -9.26 -8.89
CA ASN A 85 -1.50 -10.31 -8.45
C ASN A 85 -0.05 -9.95 -8.80
N SER A 86 0.20 -9.36 -9.98
CA SER A 86 1.53 -8.93 -10.41
C SER A 86 2.13 -7.87 -9.48
N GLU A 87 1.34 -6.88 -9.07
CA GLU A 87 1.79 -5.82 -8.16
C GLU A 87 2.04 -6.36 -6.74
N TYR A 88 1.14 -7.22 -6.25
CA TYR A 88 1.31 -7.82 -4.93
C TYR A 88 2.48 -8.81 -4.88
N LYS A 89 2.76 -9.53 -5.97
CA LYS A 89 3.97 -10.38 -6.11
C LYS A 89 5.26 -9.59 -5.90
N GLN A 90 5.33 -8.32 -6.34
CA GLN A 90 6.51 -7.49 -6.11
C GLN A 90 6.81 -7.32 -4.61
N PHE A 91 5.76 -7.14 -3.80
CA PHE A 91 5.90 -7.09 -2.34
C PHE A 91 6.38 -8.43 -1.77
N VAL A 92 5.73 -9.52 -2.15
CA VAL A 92 6.09 -10.87 -1.68
C VAL A 92 7.52 -11.22 -2.07
N TYR A 93 7.95 -10.94 -3.28
CA TYR A 93 9.31 -11.20 -3.76
C TYR A 93 10.33 -10.31 -3.06
N TRP A 94 10.01 -9.04 -2.81
CA TRP A 94 10.87 -8.17 -2.04
C TRP A 94 11.09 -8.70 -0.61
N VAL A 95 10.03 -9.19 0.05
CA VAL A 95 10.14 -9.81 1.39
C VAL A 95 10.97 -11.09 1.32
N ARG A 96 10.72 -11.95 0.33
CA ARG A 96 11.50 -13.17 0.08
C ARG A 96 12.99 -12.85 -0.06
N ASP A 97 13.32 -11.94 -0.96
CA ASP A 97 14.70 -11.56 -1.25
C ASP A 97 15.37 -10.91 -0.03
N SER A 98 14.63 -10.14 0.76
CA SER A 98 15.09 -9.57 2.03
C SER A 98 15.47 -10.67 3.05
N ILE A 99 14.62 -11.70 3.18
CA ILE A 99 14.88 -12.83 4.09
C ILE A 99 16.10 -13.64 3.66
N VAL A 100 16.20 -13.94 2.35
CA VAL A 100 17.36 -14.65 1.78
C VAL A 100 18.62 -13.87 2.05
N ARG A 101 18.67 -12.58 1.72
CA ARG A 101 19.84 -11.71 1.95
C ARG A 101 20.21 -11.62 3.43
N THR A 102 19.21 -11.55 4.31
CA THR A 102 19.44 -11.52 5.76
C THR A 102 20.14 -12.79 6.23
N LYS A 103 19.67 -13.96 5.80
CA LYS A 103 20.29 -15.24 6.17
C LYS A 103 21.70 -15.41 5.58
N LEU A 104 21.86 -15.04 4.30
CA LEU A 104 23.18 -15.07 3.65
C LEU A 104 24.18 -14.15 4.37
N ALA A 105 23.74 -12.94 4.77
CA ALA A 105 24.60 -12.00 5.46
C ALA A 105 25.03 -12.50 6.84
N TYR A 106 24.13 -13.12 7.60
CA TYR A 106 24.49 -13.76 8.87
C TYR A 106 25.44 -14.95 8.68
N GLN A 107 25.23 -15.77 7.65
CA GLN A 107 26.14 -16.87 7.32
C GLN A 107 27.52 -16.34 6.90
N ALA A 108 27.59 -15.25 6.15
CA ALA A 108 28.82 -14.59 5.79
C ALA A 108 29.56 -14.05 7.03
N GLU A 109 28.87 -13.45 8.00
CA GLU A 109 29.47 -13.04 9.28
C GLU A 109 29.99 -14.24 10.07
N PHE A 110 29.22 -15.34 10.11
CA PHE A 110 29.62 -16.55 10.79
C PHE A 110 30.89 -17.19 10.15
N ALA A 111 30.92 -17.26 8.82
CA ALA A 111 32.02 -17.81 8.06
C ALA A 111 33.33 -16.96 8.16
N SER A 112 33.18 -15.64 8.39
CA SER A 112 34.34 -14.74 8.57
C SER A 112 35.06 -14.93 9.94
N GLY A 113 34.38 -15.54 10.90
CA GLY A 113 34.90 -15.66 12.28
C GLY A 113 35.19 -14.30 12.92
N ASP A 114 36.16 -14.30 13.87
CA ASP A 114 36.64 -13.07 14.53
C ASP A 114 37.74 -12.34 13.72
N GLU A 115 37.88 -12.62 12.41
CA GLU A 115 38.84 -11.90 11.58
C GLU A 115 38.34 -10.46 11.39
N GLU A 116 39.10 -9.50 11.87
CA GLU A 116 38.84 -8.08 11.62
C GLU A 116 38.81 -7.83 10.10
N PRO A 117 37.81 -7.09 9.60
CA PRO A 117 37.74 -6.76 8.18
C PRO A 117 39.04 -6.09 7.74
N ASP A 118 39.67 -6.61 6.69
CA ASP A 118 40.91 -6.06 6.12
C ASP A 118 40.72 -4.58 5.77
N PRO A 119 41.30 -3.65 6.53
CA PRO A 119 41.10 -2.21 6.29
C PRO A 119 41.71 -1.72 4.98
N ALA A 120 42.45 -2.59 4.28
CA ALA A 120 43.11 -2.28 3.01
C ALA A 120 42.32 -2.73 1.77
N GLY A 121 41.20 -3.49 1.93
CA GLY A 121 40.35 -3.89 0.82
C GLY A 121 41.04 -4.71 -0.29
N LYS A 122 42.13 -5.43 0.06
CA LYS A 122 42.97 -6.14 -0.92
C LYS A 122 42.42 -7.50 -1.32
N ASN A 123 41.58 -8.11 -0.48
CA ASN A 123 40.92 -9.36 -0.82
C ASN A 123 39.59 -9.07 -1.45
N LYS A 124 39.42 -9.44 -2.72
CA LYS A 124 38.08 -9.45 -3.34
C LYS A 124 37.22 -10.44 -2.56
N ALA A 125 36.09 -9.97 -2.05
CA ALA A 125 35.09 -10.87 -1.48
C ALA A 125 34.65 -11.88 -2.56
N GLU A 126 34.64 -13.15 -2.21
CA GLU A 126 34.23 -14.26 -3.09
C GLU A 126 33.14 -15.08 -2.40
N GLY A 127 32.32 -15.75 -3.18
CA GLY A 127 31.26 -16.62 -2.65
C GLY A 127 30.29 -15.89 -1.74
N ILE A 128 29.98 -16.48 -0.59
CA ILE A 128 29.00 -15.95 0.37
C ILE A 128 29.37 -14.59 0.95
N GLN A 129 30.65 -14.23 0.97
CA GLN A 129 31.15 -12.94 1.49
C GLN A 129 30.61 -11.74 0.68
N LEU A 130 30.21 -11.95 -0.58
CA LEU A 130 29.55 -10.93 -1.40
C LEU A 130 28.23 -10.48 -0.81
N TYR A 131 27.58 -11.33 -0.03
CA TYR A 131 26.27 -11.07 0.58
C TYR A 131 26.36 -10.53 2.01
N ALA A 132 27.56 -10.30 2.54
CA ALA A 132 27.74 -9.69 3.85
C ALA A 132 26.94 -8.38 3.96
N PHE A 133 26.60 -7.99 5.18
CA PHE A 133 25.91 -6.72 5.40
C PHE A 133 26.72 -5.57 4.79
N ALA A 134 26.01 -4.68 4.06
CA ALA A 134 26.67 -3.51 3.51
C ALA A 134 27.28 -2.68 4.63
N SER A 135 28.56 -2.31 4.48
CA SER A 135 29.22 -1.45 5.46
C SER A 135 28.47 -0.13 5.55
N LYS A 136 28.15 0.30 6.76
CA LYS A 136 27.64 1.65 6.96
C LYS A 136 28.77 2.62 6.57
N ASP A 137 28.46 3.52 5.66
CA ASP A 137 29.38 4.57 5.24
C ASP A 137 29.53 5.58 6.42
N THR A 138 30.29 5.19 7.44
CA THR A 138 30.53 5.99 8.64
C THR A 138 31.45 7.19 8.37
N VAL A 139 32.14 7.17 7.22
CA VAL A 139 33.10 8.22 6.83
C VAL A 139 32.40 9.55 6.54
N ASN A 140 31.17 9.52 6.05
CA ASN A 140 30.38 10.70 5.70
C ASN A 140 29.22 10.97 6.67
N GLU A 141 29.24 10.36 7.85
CA GLU A 141 28.18 10.51 8.84
C GLU A 141 28.22 11.91 9.46
N SER A 142 27.08 12.61 9.43
CA SER A 142 26.99 13.91 10.10
C SER A 142 27.07 13.74 11.63
N PRO A 143 27.54 14.75 12.38
CA PRO A 143 27.57 14.70 13.85
C PRO A 143 26.21 14.34 14.48
N TYR A 144 25.12 14.77 13.85
CA TYR A 144 23.77 14.43 14.28
C TYR A 144 23.45 12.93 14.05
N GLN A 145 23.82 12.38 12.89
CA GLN A 145 23.59 10.96 12.59
C GLN A 145 24.39 10.08 13.54
N LYS A 146 25.66 10.45 13.81
CA LYS A 146 26.51 9.77 14.79
C LYS A 146 25.90 9.80 16.19
N TYR A 147 25.46 10.99 16.64
CA TYR A 147 24.78 11.14 17.93
C TYR A 147 23.50 10.30 18.04
N MET A 148 22.65 10.29 17.00
CA MET A 148 21.43 9.50 16.98
C MET A 148 21.73 7.99 17.00
N ARG A 149 22.74 7.55 16.27
CA ARG A 149 23.16 6.15 16.27
C ARG A 149 23.64 5.72 17.67
N GLU A 150 24.54 6.48 18.26
CA GLU A 150 25.13 6.16 19.56
C GLU A 150 24.14 6.24 20.74
N ASN A 151 23.18 7.16 20.69
CA ASN A 151 22.30 7.41 21.84
C ASN A 151 20.88 6.87 21.70
N TYR A 152 20.42 6.56 20.49
CA TYR A 152 19.02 6.17 20.27
C TYR A 152 18.83 4.87 19.50
N TYR A 153 19.80 4.46 18.65
CA TYR A 153 19.66 3.27 17.82
C TYR A 153 20.43 2.06 18.38
N GLU A 154 21.43 2.29 19.21
CA GLU A 154 22.26 1.22 19.80
C GLU A 154 21.84 0.84 21.24
N ILE A 155 21.03 1.66 21.91
CA ILE A 155 20.64 1.48 23.33
C ILE A 155 19.29 0.75 23.50
N GLY A 156 18.62 0.36 22.44
CA GLY A 156 17.33 -0.31 22.50
C GLY A 156 17.46 -1.82 22.51
N GLU A 157 17.23 -2.49 23.63
CA GLU A 157 16.90 -3.91 23.62
C GLU A 157 15.76 -4.14 22.62
N GLY A 158 16.04 -4.82 21.50
CA GLY A 158 15.05 -5.21 20.49
C GLY A 158 14.95 -4.36 19.23
N ILE A 159 15.59 -3.20 19.14
CA ILE A 159 15.84 -2.56 17.85
C ILE A 159 17.33 -2.85 17.55
N ASP A 160 17.59 -4.05 17.09
CA ASP A 160 18.87 -4.33 16.45
C ASP A 160 19.12 -3.21 15.45
N SER A 161 20.28 -2.59 15.55
CA SER A 161 20.73 -1.66 14.52
C SER A 161 20.53 -2.37 13.20
N ILE A 162 19.53 -1.95 12.41
CA ILE A 162 19.20 -2.63 11.17
C ILE A 162 20.44 -2.56 10.31
N LYS A 163 21.19 -3.65 10.31
CA LYS A 163 22.36 -3.79 9.45
C LYS A 163 21.86 -3.66 8.01
N PRO A 164 22.40 -2.75 7.19
CA PRO A 164 21.91 -2.58 5.84
C PRO A 164 22.23 -3.81 5.00
N LEU A 165 21.22 -4.35 4.33
CA LEU A 165 21.40 -5.48 3.42
C LEU A 165 22.08 -5.03 2.12
N ASN A 166 22.94 -5.89 1.59
CA ASN A 166 23.50 -5.69 0.26
C ASN A 166 22.45 -6.07 -0.80
N TRP A 167 21.96 -5.07 -1.55
CA TRP A 167 21.01 -5.24 -2.64
C TRP A 167 21.68 -5.18 -4.02
N GLU A 168 22.99 -4.98 -4.07
CA GLU A 168 23.72 -4.81 -5.35
C GLU A 168 24.03 -6.16 -5.98
N GLU A 169 24.30 -7.17 -5.16
CA GLU A 169 24.57 -8.51 -5.64
C GLU A 169 23.29 -9.25 -6.05
N GLU A 170 23.37 -10.00 -7.14
CA GLU A 170 22.26 -10.79 -7.65
C GLU A 170 22.06 -12.08 -6.84
N LEU A 171 20.82 -12.48 -6.60
CA LEU A 171 20.48 -13.75 -5.93
C LEU A 171 20.33 -14.85 -6.97
N PHE A 172 21.01 -15.96 -6.76
CA PHE A 172 20.88 -17.16 -7.57
C PHE A 172 19.74 -18.06 -7.05
N TRP A 173 18.81 -18.41 -7.92
CA TRP A 173 17.64 -19.24 -7.58
C TRP A 173 17.75 -20.65 -8.12
N ASN A 174 18.54 -20.85 -9.17
CA ASN A 174 18.80 -22.15 -9.75
C ASN A 174 19.96 -22.81 -8.99
N ARG A 175 19.81 -24.09 -8.63
CA ARG A 175 20.81 -24.85 -7.86
C ARG A 175 22.16 -24.97 -8.54
N GLU A 176 22.16 -25.02 -9.88
CA GLU A 176 23.37 -25.14 -10.68
C GLU A 176 24.25 -23.90 -10.65
N ASP A 177 23.64 -22.76 -10.30
CA ASP A 177 24.33 -21.44 -10.28
C ASP A 177 24.79 -21.04 -8.88
N TYR A 178 24.58 -21.88 -7.84
CA TYR A 178 24.97 -21.53 -6.47
C TYR A 178 26.48 -21.40 -6.33
N PRO A 179 26.98 -20.31 -5.73
CA PRO A 179 28.41 -19.99 -5.74
C PRO A 179 29.26 -20.91 -4.84
N ASP A 180 28.73 -21.35 -3.69
CA ASP A 180 29.42 -22.15 -2.70
C ASP A 180 28.48 -23.01 -1.86
N THR A 181 29.06 -23.84 -0.96
CA THR A 181 28.31 -24.75 -0.08
C THR A 181 27.51 -24.02 1.00
N ASP A 182 28.02 -22.90 1.52
CA ASP A 182 27.34 -22.10 2.53
C ASP A 182 26.07 -21.46 1.95
N TYR A 183 26.14 -20.99 0.71
CA TYR A 183 24.96 -20.51 -0.04
C TYR A 183 23.91 -21.60 -0.22
N VAL A 184 24.35 -22.84 -0.55
CA VAL A 184 23.46 -24.00 -0.67
C VAL A 184 22.74 -24.27 0.64
N GLU A 185 23.46 -24.28 1.78
CA GLU A 185 22.90 -24.56 3.09
C GLU A 185 21.81 -23.53 3.47
N VAL A 186 22.11 -22.25 3.26
CA VAL A 186 21.12 -21.17 3.49
C VAL A 186 19.91 -21.34 2.61
N MET A 187 20.10 -21.58 1.31
CA MET A 187 18.98 -21.72 0.38
C MET A 187 18.14 -22.95 0.70
N ASP A 188 18.73 -24.09 1.01
CA ASP A 188 17.97 -25.30 1.35
C ASP A 188 17.16 -25.13 2.65
N SER A 189 17.63 -24.34 3.60
CA SER A 189 16.89 -24.00 4.82
C SER A 189 15.59 -23.22 4.56
N LEU A 190 15.47 -22.59 3.40
CA LEU A 190 14.32 -21.74 3.01
C LEU A 190 13.25 -22.52 2.24
N TYR A 191 13.57 -23.72 1.78
CA TYR A 191 12.64 -24.56 1.04
C TYR A 191 11.99 -25.61 1.94
N ILE A 192 10.81 -26.06 1.57
CA ILE A 192 10.14 -27.19 2.23
C ILE A 192 10.98 -28.44 2.03
N LYS A 193 11.19 -29.20 3.11
CA LYS A 193 11.96 -30.45 3.08
C LYS A 193 11.30 -31.46 2.12
N LYS A 194 12.10 -32.32 1.50
CA LYS A 194 11.64 -33.23 0.47
C LYS A 194 10.57 -34.22 0.96
N ASP A 195 10.64 -34.61 2.23
CA ASP A 195 9.69 -35.50 2.91
C ASP A 195 8.34 -34.83 3.23
N GLU A 196 8.35 -33.49 3.36
CA GLU A 196 7.15 -32.68 3.61
C GLU A 196 6.57 -32.09 2.30
N ALA A 197 7.34 -32.13 1.20
CA ALA A 197 6.96 -31.51 -0.06
C ALA A 197 5.88 -32.32 -0.79
N LEU A 198 4.82 -31.64 -1.21
CA LEU A 198 3.76 -32.24 -2.02
C LEU A 198 4.34 -32.75 -3.36
N ASN A 199 4.17 -34.04 -3.65
CA ASN A 199 4.71 -34.68 -4.86
C ASN A 199 6.24 -34.56 -5.03
N GLY A 200 6.99 -34.30 -3.96
CA GLY A 200 8.44 -34.11 -4.00
C GLY A 200 8.92 -32.86 -4.75
N ILE A 201 8.02 -31.95 -5.09
CA ILE A 201 8.34 -30.69 -5.77
C ILE A 201 8.95 -29.72 -4.77
N ARG A 202 10.16 -29.26 -5.07
CA ARG A 202 10.82 -28.23 -4.26
C ARG A 202 10.05 -26.93 -4.34
N SER A 203 9.54 -26.44 -3.22
CA SER A 203 8.83 -25.18 -3.12
C SER A 203 9.37 -24.34 -1.95
N PHE A 204 9.39 -23.04 -2.13
CA PHE A 204 9.80 -22.11 -1.07
C PHE A 204 8.79 -22.19 0.10
N ASN A 205 9.30 -22.17 1.33
CA ASN A 205 8.45 -22.22 2.51
C ASN A 205 7.78 -20.84 2.73
N THR A 206 6.56 -20.72 2.25
CA THR A 206 5.77 -19.47 2.34
C THR A 206 5.49 -19.03 3.78
N LYS A 207 5.58 -19.95 4.76
CA LYS A 207 5.42 -19.62 6.18
C LYS A 207 6.54 -18.71 6.71
N LEU A 208 7.69 -18.70 6.04
CA LEU A 208 8.82 -17.85 6.39
C LEU A 208 8.68 -16.41 5.87
N LEU A 209 7.71 -16.15 5.00
CA LEU A 209 7.52 -14.84 4.37
C LEU A 209 6.88 -13.85 5.34
N GLU A 210 7.62 -13.50 6.37
CA GLU A 210 7.19 -12.54 7.39
C GLU A 210 7.75 -11.16 7.09
N TYR A 211 6.89 -10.16 7.17
CA TYR A 211 7.24 -8.75 7.05
C TYR A 211 7.03 -8.05 8.37
N ARG A 212 8.09 -7.45 8.89
CA ARG A 212 8.09 -6.65 10.11
C ARG A 212 8.09 -5.18 9.76
N TYR A 213 7.16 -4.42 10.34
CA TYR A 213 7.12 -2.98 10.17
C TYR A 213 6.63 -2.26 11.43
N PHE A 214 7.05 -1.00 11.54
CA PHE A 214 6.69 -0.14 12.65
C PHE A 214 5.73 0.94 12.18
N TRP A 215 4.76 1.26 13.02
CA TRP A 215 3.86 2.37 12.78
C TRP A 215 3.58 3.11 14.09
N PHE A 216 3.21 4.38 13.99
CA PHE A 216 2.97 5.24 15.13
C PHE A 216 1.47 5.35 15.40
N ASP A 217 1.05 5.05 16.64
CA ASP A 217 -0.34 5.14 17.06
C ASP A 217 -0.68 6.57 17.48
N ASN A 218 -1.20 7.35 16.53
CA ASN A 218 -1.58 8.73 16.77
C ASN A 218 -2.79 8.88 17.69
N GLU A 219 -3.72 7.91 17.71
CA GLU A 219 -4.90 7.97 18.56
C GLU A 219 -4.55 7.75 20.03
N GLU A 220 -3.76 6.72 20.31
CA GLU A 220 -3.29 6.47 21.67
C GLU A 220 -2.40 7.63 22.15
N ALA A 221 -1.57 8.18 21.28
CA ALA A 221 -0.75 9.35 21.58
C ALA A 221 -1.59 10.59 21.95
N ALA A 222 -2.71 10.80 21.27
CA ALA A 222 -3.60 11.93 21.57
C ALA A 222 -4.40 11.75 22.87
N ARG A 223 -4.66 10.50 23.27
CA ARG A 223 -5.45 10.19 24.51
C ARG A 223 -4.61 10.14 25.77
N THR A 224 -3.36 9.74 25.64
CA THR A 224 -2.52 9.44 26.80
C THR A 224 -1.21 10.24 26.75
N GLY A 225 -0.87 11.01 27.74
CA GLY A 225 0.37 11.80 27.81
C GLY A 225 1.67 10.98 28.01
N LYS A 226 1.74 9.76 27.49
CA LYS A 226 2.91 8.86 27.60
C LYS A 226 4.06 9.29 26.69
N ASN A 227 5.20 8.64 26.79
CA ASN A 227 6.36 8.89 25.93
C ASN A 227 6.12 8.43 24.48
N ARG A 228 6.74 9.14 23.53
CA ARG A 228 6.63 8.80 22.09
C ARG A 228 6.98 7.36 21.75
N LYS A 229 7.91 6.74 22.49
CA LYS A 229 8.32 5.34 22.28
C LYS A 229 7.17 4.35 22.53
N ASP A 230 6.28 4.65 23.47
CA ASP A 230 5.17 3.76 23.85
C ASP A 230 4.10 3.64 22.76
N PHE A 231 4.08 4.61 21.84
CA PHE A 231 3.15 4.66 20.70
C PHE A 231 3.70 4.07 19.42
N LEU A 232 4.98 3.67 19.42
CA LEU A 232 5.57 2.95 18.30
C LEU A 232 5.19 1.47 18.43
N LYS A 233 4.27 1.03 17.59
CA LYS A 233 3.81 -0.36 17.53
C LYS A 233 4.65 -1.12 16.52
N ASP A 234 4.94 -2.37 16.85
CA ASP A 234 5.64 -3.34 16.01
C ASP A 234 4.65 -4.38 15.51
N GLU A 235 4.59 -4.59 14.22
CA GLU A 235 3.75 -5.62 13.60
C GLU A 235 4.59 -6.56 12.76
N VAL A 236 4.40 -7.87 12.98
CA VAL A 236 4.99 -8.94 12.19
C VAL A 236 3.85 -9.77 11.62
N LEU A 237 3.84 -9.95 10.31
CA LEU A 237 2.81 -10.76 9.67
C LEU A 237 3.36 -11.47 8.44
N ASN A 238 2.78 -12.63 8.13
CA ASN A 238 3.06 -13.34 6.89
C ASN A 238 2.39 -12.60 5.72
N VAL A 239 3.15 -12.36 4.65
CA VAL A 239 2.69 -11.58 3.49
C VAL A 239 2.10 -12.43 2.36
N TYR A 240 2.28 -13.74 2.41
CA TYR A 240 1.76 -14.60 1.35
C TYR A 240 0.24 -14.69 1.42
N PRO A 241 -0.49 -14.48 0.30
CA PRO A 241 -1.94 -14.59 0.30
C PRO A 241 -2.40 -16.00 0.70
N ASP A 242 -3.53 -16.09 1.39
CA ASP A 242 -4.14 -17.38 1.69
C ASP A 242 -4.74 -17.98 0.40
N THR A 243 -4.02 -18.90 -0.21
CA THR A 243 -4.46 -19.60 -1.43
C THR A 243 -5.58 -20.59 -1.18
N THR A 244 -5.85 -20.93 0.08
CA THR A 244 -6.91 -21.91 0.45
C THR A 244 -8.31 -21.28 0.48
N VAL A 245 -8.43 -19.96 0.32
CA VAL A 245 -9.71 -19.24 0.35
C VAL A 245 -10.69 -19.72 -0.70
N TRP A 246 -10.21 -20.13 -1.89
CA TRP A 246 -11.04 -20.66 -2.95
C TRP A 246 -11.74 -21.96 -2.54
N ILE A 247 -11.00 -22.85 -1.89
CA ILE A 247 -11.53 -24.13 -1.39
C ILE A 247 -12.49 -23.90 -0.21
N LYS A 248 -12.16 -22.95 0.67
CA LYS A 248 -13.00 -22.60 1.83
C LYS A 248 -14.33 -21.98 1.42
N ASP A 249 -14.30 -21.10 0.42
CA ASP A 249 -15.48 -20.39 -0.05
C ASP A 249 -16.31 -21.23 -1.04
N PHE A 250 -15.68 -22.22 -1.75
CA PHE A 250 -16.30 -23.05 -2.78
C PHE A 250 -15.89 -24.53 -2.69
N ASN A 251 -16.64 -25.33 -1.99
CA ASN A 251 -16.33 -26.73 -1.75
C ASN A 251 -16.50 -27.67 -2.97
N TYR A 252 -16.92 -27.16 -4.15
CA TYR A 252 -17.36 -28.02 -5.26
C TYR A 252 -16.35 -28.16 -6.41
N SER A 253 -15.23 -27.45 -6.40
CA SER A 253 -14.35 -27.34 -7.58
C SER A 253 -12.86 -27.47 -7.23
N TYR A 254 -12.48 -28.56 -6.57
CA TYR A 254 -11.08 -28.79 -6.15
C TYR A 254 -10.05 -28.84 -7.29
N ASN A 255 -10.48 -29.11 -8.52
CA ASN A 255 -9.60 -29.25 -9.68
C ASN A 255 -9.60 -28.01 -10.60
N ASP A 256 -10.27 -26.93 -10.20
CA ASP A 256 -10.29 -25.70 -10.99
C ASP A 256 -8.91 -25.02 -10.92
N PRO A 257 -8.28 -24.63 -12.03
CA PRO A 257 -6.96 -23.98 -12.04
C PRO A 257 -6.91 -22.73 -11.17
N MET A 258 -7.99 -21.96 -11.07
CA MET A 258 -8.06 -20.79 -10.18
C MET A 258 -7.91 -21.16 -8.70
N HIS A 259 -8.38 -22.33 -8.30
CA HIS A 259 -8.30 -22.78 -6.91
C HIS A 259 -6.88 -23.21 -6.51
N GLN A 260 -6.05 -23.63 -7.47
CA GLN A 260 -4.71 -24.14 -7.18
C GLN A 260 -3.62 -23.07 -7.35
N GLU A 261 -3.69 -22.27 -8.39
CA GLU A 261 -2.58 -21.42 -8.80
C GLU A 261 -2.96 -19.95 -9.07
N TYR A 262 -4.11 -19.49 -8.60
CA TYR A 262 -4.58 -18.13 -8.89
C TYR A 262 -3.53 -17.05 -8.62
N PHE A 263 -2.82 -17.12 -7.50
CA PHE A 263 -1.78 -16.15 -7.18
C PHE A 263 -0.47 -16.42 -7.93
N ALA A 264 -0.11 -17.70 -8.16
CA ALA A 264 1.20 -18.05 -8.70
C ALA A 264 1.28 -17.96 -10.22
N HIS A 265 0.22 -18.40 -10.94
CA HIS A 265 0.25 -18.56 -12.38
C HIS A 265 0.23 -17.22 -13.14
N LYS A 266 0.99 -17.18 -14.25
CA LYS A 266 1.12 -15.97 -15.10
C LYS A 266 -0.19 -15.51 -15.73
N ALA A 267 -1.10 -16.44 -16.03
CA ALA A 267 -2.38 -16.11 -16.64
C ALA A 267 -3.24 -15.17 -15.78
N PHE A 268 -3.02 -15.16 -14.46
CA PHE A 268 -3.78 -14.34 -13.52
C PHE A 268 -3.01 -13.10 -13.03
N GLU A 269 -1.90 -12.73 -13.66
CA GLU A 269 -1.08 -11.58 -13.22
C GLU A 269 -1.84 -10.26 -13.28
N GLY A 270 -2.71 -10.07 -14.27
CA GLY A 270 -3.56 -8.89 -14.43
C GLY A 270 -4.86 -8.92 -13.61
N TYR A 271 -5.13 -10.00 -12.89
CA TYR A 271 -6.32 -10.15 -12.06
C TYR A 271 -6.11 -9.55 -10.66
N PRO A 272 -7.17 -9.11 -9.97
CA PRO A 272 -7.04 -8.55 -8.62
C PRO A 272 -6.49 -9.57 -7.64
N VAL A 273 -5.63 -9.15 -6.73
CA VAL A 273 -5.18 -10.03 -5.65
C VAL A 273 -6.32 -10.29 -4.68
N VAL A 274 -6.52 -11.57 -4.34
CA VAL A 274 -7.48 -12.05 -3.34
C VAL A 274 -6.79 -12.96 -2.33
N GLY A 275 -7.50 -13.34 -1.28
CA GLY A 275 -6.88 -14.10 -0.20
C GLY A 275 -5.97 -13.25 0.69
N VAL A 276 -6.20 -11.94 0.71
CA VAL A 276 -5.40 -10.96 1.46
C VAL A 276 -6.26 -10.39 2.60
N SER A 277 -5.76 -10.47 3.81
CA SER A 277 -6.38 -9.84 4.98
C SER A 277 -6.17 -8.32 4.98
N TRP A 278 -6.97 -7.59 5.75
CA TRP A 278 -6.81 -6.15 5.93
C TRP A 278 -5.42 -5.77 6.47
N ASN A 279 -4.87 -6.59 7.38
CA ASN A 279 -3.53 -6.38 7.92
C ASN A 279 -2.46 -6.53 6.83
N GLN A 280 -2.58 -7.52 5.95
CA GLN A 280 -1.67 -7.71 4.82
C GLN A 280 -1.77 -6.55 3.81
N ALA A 281 -2.98 -6.07 3.51
CA ALA A 281 -3.19 -4.91 2.63
C ALA A 281 -2.52 -3.63 3.20
N ARG A 282 -2.58 -3.41 4.51
CA ARG A 282 -1.86 -2.32 5.19
C ARG A 282 -0.34 -2.49 5.13
N ALA A 283 0.15 -3.70 5.34
CA ALA A 283 1.58 -3.99 5.21
C ALA A 283 2.09 -3.71 3.79
N PHE A 284 1.30 -4.04 2.77
CA PHE A 284 1.60 -3.67 1.38
C PHE A 284 1.70 -2.14 1.21
N CYS A 285 0.76 -1.37 1.74
CA CYS A 285 0.79 0.09 1.71
C CYS A 285 2.07 0.65 2.37
N HIS A 286 2.44 0.10 3.53
CA HIS A 286 3.67 0.48 4.22
C HIS A 286 4.91 0.16 3.39
N TRP A 287 5.00 -1.04 2.83
CA TRP A 287 6.09 -1.45 1.95
C TRP A 287 6.19 -0.56 0.71
N ARG A 288 5.06 -0.29 0.02
CA ARG A 288 5.00 0.59 -1.16
C ARG A 288 5.54 1.98 -0.84
N THR A 289 5.17 2.53 0.32
CA THR A 289 5.68 3.81 0.84
C THR A 289 7.18 3.78 1.08
N LYS A 290 7.66 2.77 1.80
CA LYS A 290 9.09 2.59 2.13
C LYS A 290 9.92 2.44 0.87
N ASN A 291 9.47 1.60 -0.06
CA ASN A 291 10.16 1.36 -1.33
C ASN A 291 10.26 2.63 -2.18
N LYS A 292 9.14 3.36 -2.37
CA LYS A 292 9.13 4.64 -3.10
C LYS A 292 10.05 5.68 -2.44
N ASN A 293 9.98 5.82 -1.13
CA ASN A 293 10.80 6.78 -0.39
C ASN A 293 12.29 6.40 -0.37
N SER A 294 12.63 5.12 -0.36
CA SER A 294 14.01 4.64 -0.50
C SER A 294 14.60 5.01 -1.87
N TYR A 295 13.82 4.81 -2.93
CA TYR A 295 14.21 5.24 -4.27
C TYR A 295 14.40 6.76 -4.37
N GLN A 296 13.53 7.55 -3.76
CA GLN A 296 13.63 9.02 -3.78
C GLN A 296 14.84 9.55 -2.99
N ARG A 297 15.18 8.91 -1.87
CA ARG A 297 16.40 9.25 -1.10
C ARG A 297 17.69 9.06 -1.88
N LYS A 298 17.74 8.06 -2.77
CA LYS A 298 18.90 7.83 -3.66
C LYS A 298 19.03 8.93 -4.73
N LYS A 299 17.93 9.59 -5.11
CA LYS A 299 17.92 10.71 -6.06
C LYS A 299 18.10 12.03 -5.34
N LYS A 300 19.17 12.76 -5.64
CA LYS A 300 19.42 14.10 -5.08
C LYS A 300 18.25 15.05 -5.38
N ASN A 301 17.77 15.76 -4.36
CA ASN A 301 16.74 16.81 -4.45
C ASN A 301 15.27 16.37 -4.65
N LEU A 302 14.92 15.11 -4.44
CA LEU A 302 13.53 14.70 -4.37
C LEU A 302 13.05 14.68 -2.91
N GLY A 303 11.84 15.23 -2.68
CA GLY A 303 11.17 15.14 -1.39
C GLY A 303 10.56 13.75 -1.16
N LEU A 304 10.30 13.42 0.09
CA LEU A 304 9.59 12.18 0.42
C LEU A 304 8.12 12.30 0.02
N VAL A 305 7.54 11.19 -0.44
CA VAL A 305 6.11 11.14 -0.75
C VAL A 305 5.29 10.82 0.51
N PRO A 306 4.02 11.27 0.58
CA PRO A 306 3.09 10.82 1.61
C PRO A 306 2.94 9.30 1.62
N ALA A 307 2.49 8.77 2.74
CA ALA A 307 2.24 7.33 2.86
C ALA A 307 1.12 6.89 1.91
N PHE A 308 1.32 5.76 1.26
CA PHE A 308 0.22 5.00 0.69
C PHE A 308 -0.57 4.36 1.82
N ARG A 309 -1.88 4.33 1.68
CA ARG A 309 -2.81 3.78 2.68
C ARG A 309 -4.05 3.21 2.01
N LEU A 310 -4.84 2.46 2.74
CA LEU A 310 -6.18 2.11 2.28
C LEU A 310 -7.08 3.37 2.25
N PRO A 311 -8.04 3.45 1.32
CA PRO A 311 -9.00 4.54 1.30
C PRO A 311 -9.88 4.51 2.56
N THR A 312 -10.31 5.65 3.04
CA THR A 312 -11.43 5.71 3.97
C THR A 312 -12.71 5.32 3.24
N GLU A 313 -13.72 4.92 3.98
CA GLU A 313 -15.03 4.60 3.39
C GLU A 313 -15.59 5.77 2.56
N ALA A 314 -15.45 7.00 3.04
CA ALA A 314 -15.91 8.19 2.35
C ALA A 314 -15.11 8.50 1.08
N GLU A 315 -13.78 8.35 1.11
CA GLU A 315 -12.94 8.50 -0.08
C GLU A 315 -13.29 7.47 -1.14
N TRP A 316 -13.50 6.21 -0.72
CA TRP A 316 -13.88 5.14 -1.61
C TRP A 316 -15.23 5.42 -2.29
N GLU A 317 -16.24 5.81 -1.51
CA GLU A 317 -17.57 6.09 -2.04
C GLU A 317 -17.57 7.33 -2.96
N TYR A 318 -16.86 8.40 -2.58
CA TYR A 318 -16.70 9.58 -3.42
C TYR A 318 -16.04 9.24 -4.76
N ALA A 319 -15.00 8.43 -4.72
CA ALA A 319 -14.30 7.97 -5.91
C ALA A 319 -15.19 7.07 -6.78
N ALA A 320 -15.96 6.18 -6.18
CA ALA A 320 -16.87 5.27 -6.88
C ALA A 320 -18.00 6.01 -7.61
N ARG A 321 -18.49 7.11 -7.03
CA ARG A 321 -19.52 7.93 -7.69
C ARG A 321 -19.00 8.63 -8.95
N GLY A 322 -17.71 8.77 -9.15
CA GLY A 322 -17.13 9.27 -10.39
C GLY A 322 -17.55 10.70 -10.77
N GLY A 323 -17.95 11.53 -9.80
CA GLY A 323 -18.47 12.89 -10.01
C GLY A 323 -19.98 12.96 -10.29
N LEU A 324 -20.69 11.85 -10.17
CA LEU A 324 -22.15 11.80 -10.32
C LEU A 324 -22.82 11.92 -8.95
N ASP A 325 -23.68 12.91 -8.81
CA ASP A 325 -24.47 13.06 -7.59
C ASP A 325 -25.51 11.94 -7.49
N TYR A 326 -25.62 11.33 -6.31
CA TYR A 326 -26.63 10.32 -6.00
C TYR A 326 -26.66 9.07 -6.91
N ALA A 327 -25.61 8.84 -7.71
CA ALA A 327 -25.60 7.69 -8.60
C ALA A 327 -25.67 6.37 -7.81
N LYS A 328 -26.60 5.50 -8.16
CA LYS A 328 -26.76 4.18 -7.56
C LYS A 328 -25.54 3.30 -7.85
N TYR A 329 -25.06 3.35 -9.08
CA TYR A 329 -23.90 2.64 -9.58
C TYR A 329 -22.86 3.60 -10.16
N PRO A 330 -21.58 3.20 -10.30
CA PRO A 330 -20.51 4.07 -10.83
C PRO A 330 -20.76 4.63 -12.23
N TRP A 331 -21.61 3.99 -13.03
CA TRP A 331 -21.99 4.41 -14.38
C TRP A 331 -23.24 5.32 -14.42
N GLY A 332 -23.87 5.61 -13.29
CA GLY A 332 -24.95 6.58 -13.14
C GLY A 332 -26.38 6.07 -13.40
N GLY A 333 -26.54 4.95 -14.08
CA GLY A 333 -27.85 4.35 -14.35
C GLY A 333 -28.42 3.58 -13.16
N PRO A 334 -29.72 3.27 -13.15
CA PRO A 334 -30.35 2.47 -12.09
C PRO A 334 -30.20 0.97 -12.29
N SER A 335 -29.77 0.54 -13.48
CA SER A 335 -29.64 -0.87 -13.88
C SER A 335 -28.18 -1.34 -13.88
N THR A 336 -27.99 -2.64 -13.68
CA THR A 336 -26.69 -3.32 -13.84
C THR A 336 -26.38 -3.67 -15.30
N THR A 337 -27.34 -3.42 -16.21
CA THR A 337 -27.18 -3.65 -17.65
C THR A 337 -27.28 -2.35 -18.42
N SER A 338 -26.59 -2.27 -19.54
CA SER A 338 -26.72 -1.20 -20.53
C SER A 338 -28.04 -1.33 -21.28
N ASP A 339 -28.41 -0.29 -22.06
CA ASP A 339 -29.57 -0.30 -22.95
C ASP A 339 -29.57 -1.42 -24.00
N ARG A 340 -28.40 -1.99 -24.27
CA ARG A 340 -28.18 -3.13 -25.16
C ARG A 340 -28.28 -4.48 -24.47
N GLY A 341 -28.53 -4.50 -23.15
CA GLY A 341 -28.60 -5.71 -22.34
C GLY A 341 -27.24 -6.28 -21.89
N CYS A 342 -26.14 -5.57 -22.15
CA CYS A 342 -24.81 -6.00 -21.68
C CYS A 342 -24.64 -5.66 -20.20
N PHE A 343 -24.13 -6.58 -19.41
CA PHE A 343 -23.78 -6.33 -18.01
C PHE A 343 -22.61 -5.33 -17.91
N LEU A 344 -22.66 -4.46 -16.90
CA LEU A 344 -21.72 -3.35 -16.69
C LEU A 344 -20.70 -3.63 -15.58
N ALA A 345 -20.80 -4.78 -14.92
CA ALA A 345 -19.91 -5.20 -13.86
C ALA A 345 -19.87 -6.73 -13.79
N ASN A 346 -18.85 -7.26 -13.12
CA ASN A 346 -18.71 -8.67 -12.79
C ASN A 346 -19.36 -8.95 -11.43
N PHE A 347 -20.45 -9.71 -11.41
CA PHE A 347 -21.22 -10.03 -10.20
C PHE A 347 -22.09 -11.27 -10.45
N LYS A 348 -22.93 -11.67 -9.50
CA LYS A 348 -23.88 -12.76 -9.64
C LYS A 348 -25.24 -12.28 -10.17
N PRO A 349 -25.43 -12.25 -11.50
CA PRO A 349 -26.54 -11.50 -12.09
C PRO A 349 -27.89 -12.20 -12.00
N VAL A 350 -27.92 -13.50 -12.20
CA VAL A 350 -29.17 -14.26 -12.35
C VAL A 350 -29.11 -15.57 -11.58
N ARG A 351 -30.18 -15.91 -10.87
CA ARG A 351 -30.28 -17.18 -10.18
C ARG A 351 -30.28 -18.34 -11.18
N GLY A 352 -29.30 -19.24 -11.07
CA GLY A 352 -29.12 -20.40 -11.95
C GLY A 352 -28.21 -20.16 -13.14
N ASP A 353 -27.95 -18.89 -13.51
CA ASP A 353 -26.95 -18.51 -14.50
C ASP A 353 -26.01 -17.46 -13.90
N TYR A 354 -24.99 -17.92 -13.19
CA TYR A 354 -24.06 -17.06 -12.45
C TYR A 354 -22.94 -16.51 -13.31
N ALA A 355 -22.85 -16.94 -14.56
CA ALA A 355 -21.86 -16.48 -15.53
C ALA A 355 -22.50 -15.66 -16.66
N ALA A 356 -23.75 -15.20 -16.48
CA ALA A 356 -24.44 -14.43 -17.51
C ALA A 356 -23.78 -13.08 -17.83
N ASP A 357 -22.95 -12.54 -16.92
CA ASP A 357 -22.12 -11.37 -17.12
C ASP A 357 -20.80 -11.64 -17.88
N GLY A 358 -20.53 -12.92 -18.21
CA GLY A 358 -19.36 -13.37 -18.96
C GLY A 358 -18.25 -13.99 -18.10
N ALA A 359 -18.39 -13.99 -16.77
CA ALA A 359 -17.40 -14.57 -15.86
C ALA A 359 -18.05 -15.29 -14.68
N LEU A 360 -17.47 -16.40 -14.24
CA LEU A 360 -17.92 -17.13 -13.05
C LEU A 360 -17.22 -16.66 -11.77
N TYR A 361 -16.00 -16.17 -11.91
CA TYR A 361 -15.11 -15.71 -10.83
C TYR A 361 -14.58 -14.32 -11.15
N THR A 362 -13.42 -13.94 -10.60
CA THR A 362 -12.77 -12.68 -10.90
C THR A 362 -12.43 -12.51 -12.38
N VAL A 363 -12.38 -11.28 -12.84
CA VAL A 363 -11.88 -10.87 -14.16
C VAL A 363 -10.64 -9.99 -14.01
N GLU A 364 -9.97 -9.69 -15.13
CA GLU A 364 -8.83 -8.77 -15.13
C GLU A 364 -9.21 -7.42 -14.51
N ALA A 365 -8.25 -6.81 -13.81
CA ALA A 365 -8.47 -5.53 -13.12
C ALA A 365 -8.80 -4.37 -14.08
N VAL A 366 -8.44 -4.48 -15.35
CA VAL A 366 -8.85 -3.57 -16.44
C VAL A 366 -9.97 -4.21 -17.24
N SER A 367 -11.13 -4.37 -16.62
CA SER A 367 -12.34 -4.88 -17.28
C SER A 367 -13.44 -3.85 -17.16
N TYR A 368 -14.42 -3.93 -18.06
CA TYR A 368 -15.52 -2.98 -18.17
C TYR A 368 -15.06 -1.53 -18.42
N ASN A 369 -16.00 -0.60 -18.41
CA ASN A 369 -15.69 0.82 -18.60
C ASN A 369 -15.36 1.49 -17.27
N PRO A 370 -14.36 2.35 -17.22
CA PRO A 370 -14.07 3.12 -16.01
C PRO A 370 -15.16 4.15 -15.73
N ASN A 371 -15.29 4.56 -14.47
CA ASN A 371 -16.20 5.62 -14.08
C ASN A 371 -15.72 7.02 -14.53
N GLY A 372 -16.46 8.09 -14.20
CA GLY A 372 -16.14 9.46 -14.61
C GLY A 372 -14.80 10.01 -14.08
N PHE A 373 -14.18 9.35 -13.10
CA PHE A 373 -12.82 9.67 -12.62
C PHE A 373 -11.74 8.79 -13.26
N GLY A 374 -12.10 7.82 -14.10
CA GLY A 374 -11.15 6.90 -14.73
C GLY A 374 -10.79 5.69 -13.87
N LEU A 375 -11.64 5.33 -12.90
CA LEU A 375 -11.44 4.18 -12.01
C LEU A 375 -12.20 2.97 -12.53
N TYR A 376 -11.53 1.83 -12.60
CA TYR A 376 -12.09 0.56 -13.04
C TYR A 376 -12.68 -0.23 -11.87
N ASN A 377 -13.69 -1.05 -12.16
CA ASN A 377 -14.28 -2.03 -11.24
C ASN A 377 -14.70 -1.48 -9.87
N MET A 378 -15.16 -0.22 -9.83
CA MET A 378 -15.70 0.35 -8.57
C MET A 378 -17.03 -0.28 -8.15
N ALA A 379 -17.54 -1.23 -8.92
CA ALA A 379 -18.68 -2.08 -8.59
C ALA A 379 -18.43 -3.47 -9.19
N GLY A 380 -18.51 -4.50 -8.38
CA GLY A 380 -18.26 -5.88 -8.78
C GLY A 380 -16.78 -6.27 -8.81
N ASN A 381 -16.46 -7.38 -9.42
CA ASN A 381 -15.18 -8.05 -9.43
C ASN A 381 -14.73 -8.49 -8.02
N VAL A 382 -14.08 -7.64 -7.24
CA VAL A 382 -13.78 -7.93 -5.83
C VAL A 382 -14.26 -6.79 -4.92
N SER A 383 -14.78 -7.15 -3.75
CA SER A 383 -15.02 -6.17 -2.69
C SER A 383 -13.68 -5.63 -2.19
N GLU A 384 -13.63 -4.36 -1.80
CA GLU A 384 -12.38 -3.71 -1.48
C GLU A 384 -12.27 -3.30 -0.01
N TRP A 385 -11.15 -3.63 0.60
CA TRP A 385 -10.83 -3.19 1.95
C TRP A 385 -10.73 -1.67 2.04
N THR A 386 -11.37 -1.11 3.07
CA THR A 386 -11.17 0.29 3.46
C THR A 386 -10.44 0.40 4.80
N ASN A 387 -9.89 1.59 5.10
CA ASN A 387 -9.24 1.85 6.39
C ASN A 387 -10.23 1.96 7.55
N THR A 388 -11.51 2.18 7.25
CA THR A 388 -12.56 2.49 8.22
C THR A 388 -13.01 1.25 8.98
N ALA A 389 -13.06 1.32 10.31
CA ALA A 389 -13.67 0.30 11.14
C ALA A 389 -15.20 0.38 11.07
N TYR A 390 -15.86 -0.79 11.07
CA TYR A 390 -17.32 -0.83 11.04
C TYR A 390 -17.91 -0.30 12.34
N ASN A 391 -18.69 0.76 12.24
CA ASN A 391 -19.48 1.31 13.32
C ASN A 391 -20.85 1.73 12.76
N GLN A 392 -21.91 1.15 13.29
CA GLN A 392 -23.27 1.44 12.83
C GLN A 392 -23.66 2.90 13.02
N MET A 393 -23.14 3.55 14.08
CA MET A 393 -23.44 4.94 14.42
C MET A 393 -22.55 5.97 13.69
N SER A 394 -21.57 5.53 12.90
CA SER A 394 -20.59 6.43 12.25
C SER A 394 -21.23 7.46 11.32
N TYR A 395 -22.32 7.11 10.67
CA TYR A 395 -23.07 8.01 9.79
C TYR A 395 -23.87 9.07 10.56
N TYR A 396 -24.20 8.83 11.82
CA TYR A 396 -24.94 9.77 12.65
C TYR A 396 -24.02 10.69 13.45
N MET A 397 -22.91 10.16 13.97
CA MET A 397 -22.06 10.86 14.93
C MET A 397 -20.68 11.25 14.38
N GLY A 398 -20.30 10.75 13.19
CA GLY A 398 -18.99 11.02 12.60
C GLY A 398 -18.83 12.45 12.11
N SER A 399 -17.57 12.91 11.95
CA SER A 399 -17.24 14.17 11.30
C SER A 399 -17.83 14.27 9.89
N THR A 400 -18.17 15.47 9.43
CA THR A 400 -18.52 15.75 8.04
C THR A 400 -17.30 16.07 7.16
N MET A 401 -16.15 16.32 7.79
CA MET A 401 -14.89 16.61 7.13
C MET A 401 -13.99 15.38 7.20
N ASN A 402 -13.69 14.78 6.04
CA ASN A 402 -12.90 13.55 5.92
C ASN A 402 -13.30 12.47 6.94
N PRO A 403 -14.56 12.01 6.94
CA PRO A 403 -15.02 11.07 7.95
C PRO A 403 -14.23 9.76 7.88
N ASN A 404 -13.72 9.34 9.01
CA ASN A 404 -13.05 8.06 9.20
C ASN A 404 -13.27 7.58 10.62
N VAL A 405 -13.43 6.28 10.81
CA VAL A 405 -13.45 5.64 12.12
C VAL A 405 -12.19 4.78 12.22
N GLU A 406 -11.16 5.37 12.77
CA GLU A 406 -9.92 4.64 13.07
C GLU A 406 -10.07 3.96 14.43
N ASN A 407 -10.60 2.77 14.45
CA ASN A 407 -10.59 1.93 15.62
C ASN A 407 -9.90 0.61 15.30
N ARG A 408 -8.70 0.41 15.84
CA ARG A 408 -7.89 -0.78 15.57
C ARG A 408 -8.31 -1.99 16.38
N GLU A 409 -8.85 -1.78 17.57
CA GLU A 409 -9.39 -2.84 18.41
C GLU A 409 -10.64 -3.45 17.78
N ASN A 410 -11.38 -2.67 17.01
CA ASN A 410 -12.50 -3.18 16.24
C ASN A 410 -11.99 -3.97 15.04
N ARG A 411 -12.08 -5.28 15.14
CA ARG A 411 -11.64 -6.20 14.09
C ARG A 411 -12.51 -6.16 12.83
N ARG A 412 -13.74 -5.62 12.89
CA ARG A 412 -14.62 -5.47 11.74
C ARG A 412 -14.20 -4.26 10.92
N LYS A 413 -13.75 -4.50 9.68
CA LYS A 413 -13.35 -3.46 8.72
C LYS A 413 -14.33 -3.41 7.58
N ILE A 414 -14.63 -2.20 7.09
CA ILE A 414 -15.58 -2.01 6.02
C ILE A 414 -14.96 -2.47 4.70
N VAL A 415 -15.75 -3.22 3.94
CA VAL A 415 -15.52 -3.56 2.55
C VAL A 415 -16.61 -2.92 1.67
N ARG A 416 -16.25 -2.56 0.45
CA ARG A 416 -17.11 -1.80 -0.46
C ARG A 416 -17.05 -2.38 -1.87
N GLY A 417 -18.06 -2.05 -2.71
CA GLY A 417 -18.10 -2.33 -4.14
C GLY A 417 -18.84 -3.60 -4.52
N GLY A 418 -18.99 -4.55 -3.59
CA GLY A 418 -19.49 -5.89 -3.92
C GLY A 418 -18.51 -6.67 -4.79
N SER A 419 -18.79 -7.91 -5.07
CA SER A 419 -17.88 -8.83 -5.74
C SER A 419 -18.58 -9.75 -6.73
N TRP A 420 -17.79 -10.54 -7.46
CA TRP A 420 -18.27 -11.55 -8.41
C TRP A 420 -19.27 -12.56 -7.82
N LYS A 421 -19.26 -12.78 -6.50
CA LYS A 421 -20.20 -13.67 -5.82
C LYS A 421 -21.48 -12.98 -5.34
N ASP A 422 -21.51 -11.63 -5.34
CA ASP A 422 -22.58 -10.84 -4.73
C ASP A 422 -23.65 -10.47 -5.76
N VAL A 423 -24.87 -10.20 -5.27
CA VAL A 423 -25.98 -9.74 -6.09
C VAL A 423 -25.94 -8.21 -6.23
N ALA A 424 -26.70 -7.69 -7.19
CA ALA A 424 -26.75 -6.27 -7.57
C ALA A 424 -26.86 -5.28 -6.40
N TYR A 425 -27.50 -5.66 -5.29
CA TYR A 425 -27.61 -4.85 -4.07
C TYR A 425 -26.26 -4.44 -3.49
N PHE A 426 -25.28 -5.36 -3.45
CA PHE A 426 -23.97 -5.08 -2.89
C PHE A 426 -23.06 -4.26 -3.82
N LEU A 427 -23.41 -4.22 -5.13
CA LEU A 427 -22.72 -3.38 -6.12
C LEU A 427 -23.12 -1.91 -6.05
N GLU A 428 -24.20 -1.58 -5.37
CA GLU A 428 -24.61 -0.19 -5.18
C GLU A 428 -23.53 0.58 -4.42
N VAL A 429 -23.15 1.75 -4.94
CA VAL A 429 -22.05 2.56 -4.38
C VAL A 429 -22.28 2.88 -2.90
N GLY A 430 -23.53 3.05 -2.45
CA GLY A 430 -23.87 3.30 -1.04
C GLY A 430 -23.94 2.05 -0.16
N SER A 431 -23.82 0.83 -0.71
CA SER A 431 -23.91 -0.40 0.08
C SER A 431 -22.66 -0.60 0.93
N ARG A 432 -22.88 -1.01 2.19
CA ARG A 432 -21.83 -1.28 3.18
C ARG A 432 -21.83 -2.75 3.55
N ASP A 433 -20.65 -3.32 3.59
CA ASP A 433 -20.42 -4.63 4.18
C ASP A 433 -19.16 -4.57 5.03
N TRP A 434 -18.85 -5.62 5.75
CA TRP A 434 -17.67 -5.69 6.59
C TRP A 434 -17.15 -7.13 6.70
N GLU A 435 -15.85 -7.26 6.93
CA GLU A 435 -15.22 -8.53 7.26
C GLU A 435 -14.20 -8.31 8.39
N TYR A 436 -13.75 -9.38 9.01
CA TYR A 436 -12.74 -9.32 10.07
C TYR A 436 -11.35 -9.03 9.49
N ALA A 437 -10.59 -8.17 10.16
CA ALA A 437 -9.30 -7.67 9.71
C ALA A 437 -8.23 -8.76 9.46
N ASP A 438 -8.37 -9.90 10.09
CA ASP A 438 -7.47 -11.06 9.99
C ASP A 438 -8.02 -12.16 9.08
N THR A 439 -9.19 -11.95 8.47
CA THR A 439 -9.82 -12.92 7.58
C THR A 439 -9.52 -12.57 6.13
N ALA A 440 -9.09 -13.57 5.38
CA ALA A 440 -8.90 -13.49 3.93
C ALA A 440 -10.06 -14.19 3.21
N ARG A 441 -10.47 -13.67 2.04
CA ARG A 441 -11.55 -14.21 1.21
C ARG A 441 -11.16 -14.25 -0.26
N SER A 442 -11.80 -15.14 -1.02
CA SER A 442 -11.62 -15.24 -2.47
C SER A 442 -12.27 -14.11 -3.27
N TYR A 443 -13.01 -13.27 -2.61
CA TYR A 443 -13.81 -12.19 -3.20
C TYR A 443 -13.51 -10.81 -2.61
N ILE A 444 -12.45 -10.70 -1.79
CA ILE A 444 -12.01 -9.43 -1.22
C ILE A 444 -10.58 -9.14 -1.66
N GLY A 445 -10.40 -8.00 -2.31
CA GLY A 445 -9.14 -7.39 -2.68
C GLY A 445 -9.00 -6.01 -2.06
N PHE A 446 -8.19 -5.14 -2.67
CA PHE A 446 -8.02 -3.76 -2.22
C PHE A 446 -7.39 -2.88 -3.29
N ARG A 447 -7.55 -1.57 -3.13
CA ARG A 447 -6.76 -0.55 -3.82
C ARG A 447 -6.19 0.43 -2.81
N THR A 448 -5.16 1.18 -3.19
CA THR A 448 -4.52 2.13 -2.29
C THR A 448 -4.80 3.57 -2.69
N VAL A 449 -4.65 4.47 -1.73
CA VAL A 449 -4.70 5.92 -1.93
C VAL A 449 -3.44 6.58 -1.39
N GLN A 450 -3.19 7.80 -1.86
CA GLN A 450 -2.13 8.66 -1.37
C GLN A 450 -2.64 10.09 -1.26
N ASP A 451 -2.29 10.80 -0.19
CA ASP A 451 -2.71 12.18 0.01
C ASP A 451 -2.11 13.11 -1.05
N TYR A 452 -2.92 14.03 -1.54
CA TYR A 452 -2.50 15.01 -2.54
C TYR A 452 -1.85 16.22 -1.88
N LEU A 453 -0.57 16.45 -2.14
CA LEU A 453 0.19 17.58 -1.61
C LEU A 453 0.28 18.78 -2.58
N GLY A 454 -0.48 18.77 -3.64
CA GLY A 454 -0.40 19.75 -4.71
C GLY A 454 0.52 19.33 -5.85
N THR A 455 0.24 19.86 -7.04
CA THR A 455 1.08 19.71 -8.22
C THR A 455 1.49 21.07 -8.75
N LYS A 456 2.59 21.11 -9.49
CA LYS A 456 2.95 22.31 -10.27
C LYS A 456 1.79 22.63 -11.19
N LYS A 457 1.24 23.86 -11.11
CA LYS A 457 0.30 24.32 -12.15
C LYS A 457 1.02 24.22 -13.48
N GLN A 458 0.48 23.42 -14.39
CA GLN A 458 0.86 23.43 -15.79
C GLN A 458 0.45 24.74 -16.43
#